data_7b56f6ba9ea1d38eb791a7f74cf4d5ec
#
_entry.id   7b56f6ba9ea1d38eb791a7f74cf4d5ec
#
_cell.length_a   1.000
_cell.length_b   1.000
_cell.length_c   1.000
_cell.angle_alpha   90.00
_cell.angle_beta   90.00
_cell.angle_gamma   90.00
#
_symmetry.space_group_name_H-M   'P 1'
#
loop_
_entity.id
_entity.type
_entity.pdbx_description
1 polymer ?
#
loop_
_entity_poly.entity_id
_entity_poly.type
_entity_poly.pdbx_seq_one_letter_code
_entity_poly.pdbx_strand_id
1 'polypeptide(L)'
;MDKIKTTHVGSLPRSKKLSEILFKKDKNELFDQGELDKIIEEDVNKIVKKQIDIGIDIISDGEMSKISYATYVKDRLHGFSGESERRAPKDLDDFPSYKEKIAKSGGTPTYTRPCCTADLKIKDTKSLTKDISNLKSALKKNNHSQGFINSASPGVISNFLPNKFYKNDDDYLEALSKMMKTEYDEITKNDLFLQIDCPDLALARHMTFKNVSDEEFLVRAEKQIECLNEAIKDIDASKLRMHICWGNYEGPHIHDIGLEKILPIALKANIQTYLIEASNPRHAHEWQVFENIKLPNDKVIVPGVIDSTSNFIEHEELVKNRICLLYTSPSPRDTRRSRMPSSA
;
A
#
# COMPACT_ATOMS: atom_id res chain seq x y z
N MET A 1 23.36 19.22 6.62
CA MET A 1 22.01 18.85 6.12
C MET A 1 21.81 17.40 6.49
N ASP A 2 20.71 17.10 7.15
CA ASP A 2 20.36 15.71 7.40
C ASP A 2 20.08 15.01 6.07
N LYS A 3 20.53 13.76 5.93
CA LYS A 3 20.33 12.95 4.74
C LYS A 3 18.83 12.72 4.54
N ILE A 4 18.33 12.89 3.31
CA ILE A 4 16.98 12.46 2.93
C ILE A 4 16.95 10.93 2.99
N LYS A 5 16.07 10.37 3.82
CA LYS A 5 15.92 8.92 3.94
C LYS A 5 15.17 8.34 2.74
N THR A 6 15.59 7.14 2.37
CA THR A 6 15.01 6.36 1.26
C THR A 6 14.31 5.11 1.76
N THR A 7 13.27 4.69 1.05
CA THR A 7 12.47 3.49 1.36
C THR A 7 11.81 2.94 0.11
N HIS A 8 11.32 1.71 0.18
CA HIS A 8 10.44 1.11 -0.82
C HIS A 8 8.98 1.08 -0.35
N VAL A 9 8.09 0.82 -1.30
CA VAL A 9 6.67 0.54 -1.09
C VAL A 9 6.32 -0.75 -1.83
N GLY A 10 5.53 -1.62 -1.21
CA GLY A 10 4.99 -2.80 -1.84
C GLY A 10 5.99 -3.95 -2.06
N SER A 11 5.54 -4.92 -2.86
CA SER A 11 6.27 -6.17 -3.07
C SER A 11 7.52 -5.99 -3.93
N LEU A 12 8.56 -6.72 -3.58
CA LEU A 12 9.81 -6.82 -4.34
C LEU A 12 9.88 -8.17 -5.08
N PRO A 13 10.71 -8.29 -6.14
CA PRO A 13 10.77 -9.51 -6.94
C PRO A 13 11.12 -10.75 -6.12
N ARG A 14 10.27 -11.77 -6.21
CA ARG A 14 10.45 -13.09 -5.58
C ARG A 14 11.25 -14.02 -6.49
N SER A 15 11.88 -15.03 -5.89
CA SER A 15 12.41 -16.14 -6.67
C SER A 15 11.28 -16.89 -7.38
N LYS A 16 11.57 -17.47 -8.55
CA LYS A 16 10.60 -18.27 -9.31
C LYS A 16 10.02 -19.40 -8.45
N LYS A 17 10.90 -20.09 -7.71
CA LYS A 17 10.51 -21.20 -6.82
C LYS A 17 9.54 -20.75 -5.73
N LEU A 18 9.80 -19.60 -5.09
CA LEU A 18 8.90 -19.03 -4.08
C LEU A 18 7.52 -18.71 -4.68
N SER A 19 7.50 -18.06 -5.83
CA SER A 19 6.24 -17.74 -6.52
C SER A 19 5.41 -18.99 -6.83
N GLU A 20 6.03 -20.04 -7.34
CA GLU A 20 5.36 -21.31 -7.66
C GLU A 20 4.72 -21.96 -6.42
N ILE A 21 5.45 -22.01 -5.29
CA ILE A 21 4.92 -22.60 -4.06
C ILE A 21 3.82 -21.74 -3.44
N LEU A 22 3.94 -20.41 -3.46
CA LEU A 22 2.89 -19.51 -2.99
C LEU A 22 1.58 -19.69 -3.79
N PHE A 23 1.66 -19.87 -5.11
CA PHE A 23 0.48 -20.16 -5.93
C PHE A 23 -0.13 -21.52 -5.63
N LYS A 24 0.68 -22.57 -5.39
CA LYS A 24 0.17 -23.88 -4.92
C LYS A 24 -0.58 -23.73 -3.60
N LYS A 25 0.03 -23.03 -2.63
CA LYS A 25 -0.61 -22.74 -1.33
C LYS A 25 -1.95 -22.02 -1.51
N ASP A 26 -2.00 -20.98 -2.34
CA ASP A 26 -3.19 -20.18 -2.58
C ASP A 26 -4.34 -21.00 -3.21
N LYS A 27 -4.00 -21.95 -4.06
CA LYS A 27 -4.94 -22.87 -4.73
C LYS A 27 -5.29 -24.11 -3.90
N ASN A 28 -4.77 -24.22 -2.67
CA ASN A 28 -4.89 -25.42 -1.82
C ASN A 28 -4.33 -26.69 -2.48
N GLU A 29 -3.33 -26.56 -3.34
CA GLU A 29 -2.57 -27.69 -3.90
C GLU A 29 -1.53 -28.20 -2.88
N LEU A 30 -1.04 -29.41 -3.07
CA LEU A 30 -0.03 -30.00 -2.20
C LEU A 30 1.30 -29.23 -2.30
N PHE A 31 1.84 -28.84 -1.16
CA PHE A 31 3.18 -28.25 -1.01
C PHE A 31 3.79 -28.64 0.35
N ASP A 32 5.10 -28.50 0.48
CA ASP A 32 5.81 -28.69 1.76
C ASP A 32 5.90 -27.35 2.48
N GLN A 33 5.34 -27.28 3.71
CA GLN A 33 5.35 -26.06 4.51
C GLN A 33 6.76 -25.73 5.02
N GLY A 34 7.57 -26.73 5.33
CA GLY A 34 8.96 -26.53 5.79
C GLY A 34 9.85 -25.98 4.67
N GLU A 35 9.65 -26.47 3.44
CA GLU A 35 10.33 -25.95 2.26
C GLU A 35 9.90 -24.50 1.97
N LEU A 36 8.61 -24.20 2.01
CA LEU A 36 8.10 -22.82 1.84
C LEU A 36 8.72 -21.87 2.85
N ASP A 37 8.70 -22.24 4.11
CA ASP A 37 9.23 -21.44 5.20
C ASP A 37 10.72 -21.12 5.03
N LYS A 38 11.52 -22.12 4.63
CA LYS A 38 12.95 -21.97 4.37
C LYS A 38 13.19 -21.02 3.18
N ILE A 39 12.44 -21.15 2.10
CA ILE A 39 12.61 -20.30 0.91
C ILE A 39 12.21 -18.85 1.23
N ILE A 40 11.13 -18.62 1.99
CA ILE A 40 10.74 -17.28 2.45
C ILE A 40 11.89 -16.65 3.24
N GLU A 41 12.45 -17.35 4.23
CA GLU A 41 13.57 -16.85 5.03
C GLU A 41 14.78 -16.51 4.15
N GLU A 42 15.15 -17.38 3.21
CA GLU A 42 16.25 -17.13 2.27
C GLU A 42 16.00 -15.91 1.39
N ASP A 43 14.79 -15.77 0.82
CA ASP A 43 14.45 -14.67 -0.06
C ASP A 43 14.33 -13.35 0.73
N VAL A 44 13.80 -13.36 1.97
CA VAL A 44 13.84 -12.18 2.87
C VAL A 44 15.28 -11.77 3.16
N ASN A 45 16.16 -12.69 3.50
CA ASN A 45 17.58 -12.38 3.75
C ASN A 45 18.25 -11.75 2.51
N LYS A 46 17.98 -12.28 1.31
CA LYS A 46 18.53 -11.76 0.05
C LYS A 46 18.03 -10.35 -0.24
N ILE A 47 16.72 -10.13 -0.12
CA ILE A 47 16.13 -8.83 -0.48
C ILE A 47 16.48 -7.73 0.53
N VAL A 48 16.55 -8.06 1.82
CA VAL A 48 17.00 -7.14 2.86
C VAL A 48 18.45 -6.73 2.60
N LYS A 49 19.34 -7.72 2.36
CA LYS A 49 20.73 -7.42 2.02
C LYS A 49 20.84 -6.54 0.78
N LYS A 50 20.08 -6.83 -0.28
CA LYS A 50 20.09 -6.04 -1.52
C LYS A 50 19.67 -4.59 -1.27
N GLN A 51 18.60 -4.35 -0.49
CA GLN A 51 18.16 -3.00 -0.15
C GLN A 51 19.27 -2.23 0.61
N ILE A 52 19.92 -2.87 1.56
CA ILE A 52 21.02 -2.27 2.33
C ILE A 52 22.23 -1.97 1.42
N ASP A 53 22.63 -2.91 0.58
CA ASP A 53 23.79 -2.78 -0.32
C ASP A 53 23.62 -1.60 -1.30
N ILE A 54 22.41 -1.28 -1.73
CA ILE A 54 22.11 -0.13 -2.59
C ILE A 54 21.80 1.16 -1.83
N GLY A 55 21.87 1.14 -0.50
CA GLY A 55 21.79 2.33 0.34
C GLY A 55 20.37 2.77 0.73
N ILE A 56 19.36 1.86 0.70
CA ILE A 56 18.02 2.14 1.23
C ILE A 56 18.10 2.21 2.77
N ASP A 57 17.42 3.21 3.35
CA ASP A 57 17.48 3.52 4.79
C ASP A 57 16.42 2.78 5.61
N ILE A 58 15.19 2.63 5.10
CA ILE A 58 14.10 1.95 5.80
C ILE A 58 13.69 0.73 4.97
N ILE A 59 13.96 -0.45 5.51
CA ILE A 59 13.99 -1.73 4.81
C ILE A 59 12.67 -2.50 4.98
N SER A 60 12.17 -3.14 3.92
CA SER A 60 11.04 -4.07 3.98
C SER A 60 11.46 -5.53 3.84
N ASP A 61 10.56 -6.43 4.22
CA ASP A 61 10.68 -7.87 3.91
C ASP A 61 10.38 -8.19 2.43
N GLY A 62 10.00 -7.17 1.62
CA GLY A 62 9.64 -7.31 0.22
C GLY A 62 8.36 -8.10 -0.02
N GLU A 63 7.53 -8.31 1.00
CA GLU A 63 6.30 -9.12 0.95
C GLU A 63 6.55 -10.57 0.49
N MET A 64 7.71 -11.15 0.83
CA MET A 64 8.10 -12.47 0.32
C MET A 64 7.12 -13.58 0.68
N SER A 65 6.44 -13.50 1.83
CA SER A 65 5.45 -14.49 2.28
C SER A 65 4.04 -14.29 1.71
N LYS A 66 3.76 -13.11 1.10
CA LYS A 66 2.40 -12.70 0.74
C LYS A 66 2.14 -12.89 -0.75
N ILE A 67 1.17 -13.71 -1.14
CA ILE A 67 0.73 -13.77 -2.54
C ILE A 67 0.09 -12.46 -3.00
N SER A 68 -0.62 -11.80 -2.08
CA SER A 68 -1.23 -10.47 -2.23
C SER A 68 -1.39 -9.86 -0.84
N TYR A 69 -0.93 -8.63 -0.64
CA TYR A 69 -1.10 -7.91 0.62
C TYR A 69 -2.57 -7.77 1.02
N ALA A 70 -3.48 -7.54 0.05
CA ALA A 70 -4.89 -7.30 0.29
C ALA A 70 -5.67 -8.55 0.72
N THR A 71 -5.22 -9.74 0.34
CA THR A 71 -5.91 -11.01 0.67
C THR A 71 -5.17 -11.86 1.69
N TYR A 72 -4.00 -11.44 2.13
CA TYR A 72 -3.18 -12.18 3.11
C TYR A 72 -3.89 -12.41 4.44
N VAL A 73 -4.82 -11.53 4.79
CA VAL A 73 -5.66 -11.63 6.00
C VAL A 73 -6.47 -12.94 6.07
N LYS A 74 -6.84 -13.55 4.94
CA LYS A 74 -7.58 -14.83 4.89
C LYS A 74 -6.82 -15.99 5.53
N ASP A 75 -5.49 -15.91 5.60
CA ASP A 75 -4.66 -16.93 6.24
C ASP A 75 -4.71 -16.85 7.77
N ARG A 76 -5.05 -15.68 8.33
CA ARG A 76 -5.04 -15.37 9.77
C ARG A 76 -6.41 -15.21 10.40
N LEU A 77 -7.46 -14.99 9.61
CA LEU A 77 -8.82 -14.86 10.09
C LEU A 77 -9.70 -15.98 9.55
N HIS A 78 -10.63 -16.43 10.38
CA HIS A 78 -11.82 -17.17 9.96
C HIS A 78 -12.86 -16.19 9.40
N GLY A 79 -13.82 -16.70 8.65
CA GLY A 79 -14.94 -15.93 8.11
C GLY A 79 -14.87 -15.73 6.60
N PHE A 80 -13.79 -16.11 5.95
CA PHE A 80 -13.59 -15.99 4.51
C PHE A 80 -13.80 -17.32 3.79
N SER A 81 -14.66 -17.34 2.75
CA SER A 81 -14.85 -18.51 1.89
C SER A 81 -15.43 -18.13 0.52
N GLY A 82 -15.47 -19.12 -0.40
CA GLY A 82 -15.92 -18.92 -1.76
C GLY A 82 -14.98 -18.06 -2.59
N GLU A 83 -15.50 -17.46 -3.66
CA GLU A 83 -14.77 -16.58 -4.54
C GLU A 83 -15.61 -15.37 -4.91
N SER A 84 -14.95 -14.21 -5.01
CA SER A 84 -15.56 -12.96 -5.42
C SER A 84 -15.28 -12.65 -6.89
N GLU A 85 -16.21 -11.97 -7.53
CA GLU A 85 -16.01 -11.47 -8.88
C GLU A 85 -14.88 -10.42 -8.92
N ARG A 86 -14.03 -10.50 -9.95
CA ARG A 86 -12.98 -9.53 -10.19
C ARG A 86 -13.54 -8.30 -10.88
N ARG A 87 -13.39 -7.16 -10.25
CA ARG A 87 -13.79 -5.87 -10.83
C ARG A 87 -12.64 -5.32 -11.66
N ALA A 88 -12.95 -4.93 -12.90
CA ALA A 88 -12.01 -4.23 -13.75
C ALA A 88 -12.05 -2.73 -13.46
N PRO A 89 -10.90 -2.02 -13.59
CA PRO A 89 -10.87 -0.57 -13.57
C PRO A 89 -11.85 0.03 -14.59
N LYS A 90 -12.44 1.18 -14.28
CA LYS A 90 -13.38 1.87 -15.17
C LYS A 90 -12.75 2.23 -16.52
N ASP A 91 -11.48 2.56 -16.53
CA ASP A 91 -10.72 2.81 -17.76
C ASP A 91 -10.85 1.70 -18.81
N LEU A 92 -10.90 0.44 -18.36
CA LEU A 92 -11.03 -0.70 -19.29
C LEU A 92 -12.42 -0.81 -19.91
N ASP A 93 -13.42 -0.15 -19.36
CA ASP A 93 -14.74 -0.05 -19.98
C ASP A 93 -14.72 0.97 -21.16
N ASP A 94 -13.92 2.03 -21.04
CA ASP A 94 -13.76 3.06 -22.07
C ASP A 94 -12.80 2.66 -23.20
N PHE A 95 -11.89 1.69 -22.93
CA PHE A 95 -10.89 1.20 -23.89
C PHE A 95 -11.01 -0.32 -24.13
N PRO A 96 -12.08 -0.80 -24.77
CA PRO A 96 -12.34 -2.25 -24.92
C PRO A 96 -11.24 -3.01 -25.68
N SER A 97 -10.61 -2.38 -26.67
CA SER A 97 -9.48 -2.99 -27.41
C SER A 97 -8.24 -3.19 -26.53
N TYR A 98 -8.01 -2.27 -25.61
CA TYR A 98 -6.93 -2.39 -24.62
C TYR A 98 -7.25 -3.49 -23.58
N LYS A 99 -8.50 -3.58 -23.13
CA LYS A 99 -8.99 -4.67 -22.27
C LYS A 99 -8.75 -6.04 -22.90
N GLU A 100 -9.05 -6.20 -24.19
CA GLU A 100 -8.77 -7.44 -24.94
C GLU A 100 -7.27 -7.73 -25.04
N LYS A 101 -6.44 -6.71 -25.27
CA LYS A 101 -4.98 -6.85 -25.32
C LYS A 101 -4.43 -7.36 -23.99
N ILE A 102 -4.82 -6.77 -22.86
CA ILE A 102 -4.42 -7.21 -21.52
C ILE A 102 -4.86 -8.65 -21.26
N ALA A 103 -6.11 -8.99 -21.60
CA ALA A 103 -6.62 -10.35 -21.42
C ALA A 103 -5.82 -11.40 -22.24
N LYS A 104 -5.36 -11.05 -23.44
CA LYS A 104 -4.56 -11.92 -24.31
C LYS A 104 -3.08 -12.02 -23.88
N SER A 105 -2.53 -11.01 -23.23
CA SER A 105 -1.12 -10.98 -22.80
C SER A 105 -0.82 -11.92 -21.62
N GLY A 106 -1.80 -12.68 -21.14
CA GLY A 106 -1.64 -13.69 -20.10
C GLY A 106 -1.62 -13.17 -18.68
N GLY A 107 -1.72 -11.86 -18.47
CA GLY A 107 -1.93 -11.20 -17.18
C GLY A 107 -1.05 -11.71 -16.03
N THR A 108 -1.15 -11.06 -14.90
CA THR A 108 -0.58 -11.59 -13.64
C THR A 108 -1.36 -12.84 -13.22
N PRO A 109 -0.69 -13.94 -12.81
CA PRO A 109 -1.38 -15.13 -12.31
C PRO A 109 -2.44 -14.76 -11.28
N THR A 110 -3.63 -15.35 -11.42
CA THR A 110 -4.77 -15.00 -10.57
C THR A 110 -4.68 -15.73 -9.23
N TYR A 111 -4.71 -15.01 -8.14
CA TYR A 111 -4.86 -15.52 -6.78
C TYR A 111 -6.34 -15.50 -6.34
N THR A 112 -6.68 -16.30 -5.30
CA THR A 112 -8.04 -16.45 -4.80
C THR A 112 -8.49 -15.20 -4.02
N ARG A 113 -9.73 -14.79 -4.25
CA ARG A 113 -10.37 -13.65 -3.55
C ARG A 113 -11.68 -14.12 -2.92
N PRO A 114 -11.66 -14.65 -1.69
CA PRO A 114 -12.88 -15.08 -1.03
C PRO A 114 -13.77 -13.89 -0.67
N CYS A 115 -15.02 -14.19 -0.31
CA CYS A 115 -15.93 -13.24 0.34
C CYS A 115 -15.90 -13.43 1.85
N CYS A 116 -16.30 -12.41 2.61
CA CYS A 116 -16.65 -12.56 4.02
C CYS A 116 -18.02 -13.22 4.12
N THR A 117 -18.08 -14.47 4.54
CA THR A 117 -19.30 -15.32 4.57
C THR A 117 -19.70 -15.79 5.97
N ALA A 118 -18.91 -15.45 6.98
CA ALA A 118 -19.20 -15.72 8.39
C ALA A 118 -18.54 -14.65 9.28
N ASP A 119 -18.86 -14.69 10.58
CA ASP A 119 -18.30 -13.79 11.58
C ASP A 119 -16.77 -13.90 11.64
N LEU A 120 -16.10 -12.74 11.64
CA LEU A 120 -14.64 -12.67 11.64
C LEU A 120 -14.09 -13.03 13.02
N LYS A 121 -13.13 -13.94 13.05
CA LYS A 121 -12.40 -14.35 14.25
C LYS A 121 -10.94 -14.59 13.94
N ILE A 122 -10.06 -14.26 14.87
CA ILE A 122 -8.64 -14.57 14.75
C ILE A 122 -8.47 -16.10 14.72
N LYS A 123 -7.81 -16.58 13.67
CA LYS A 123 -7.45 -17.99 13.51
C LYS A 123 -6.14 -18.29 14.22
N ASP A 124 -5.09 -17.62 13.82
CA ASP A 124 -3.79 -17.58 14.50
C ASP A 124 -2.94 -16.43 13.95
N THR A 125 -1.81 -16.17 14.61
CA THR A 125 -0.87 -15.10 14.21
C THR A 125 0.49 -15.66 13.79
N LYS A 126 0.61 -16.98 13.60
CA LYS A 126 1.91 -17.63 13.34
C LYS A 126 2.61 -17.11 12.10
N SER A 127 1.86 -16.89 11.01
CA SER A 127 2.44 -16.34 9.77
C SER A 127 3.00 -14.94 10.00
N LEU A 128 2.25 -14.08 10.70
CA LEU A 128 2.70 -12.73 11.07
C LEU A 128 3.95 -12.74 11.95
N THR A 129 3.93 -13.56 13.02
CA THR A 129 5.08 -13.70 13.92
C THR A 129 6.33 -14.16 13.16
N LYS A 130 6.14 -15.03 12.16
CA LYS A 130 7.23 -15.52 11.32
C LYS A 130 7.77 -14.42 10.40
N ASP A 131 6.90 -13.63 9.77
CA ASP A 131 7.30 -12.50 8.93
C ASP A 131 8.12 -11.48 9.75
N ILE A 132 7.65 -11.13 10.94
CA ILE A 132 8.36 -10.25 11.88
C ILE A 132 9.73 -10.83 12.24
N SER A 133 9.80 -12.11 12.58
CA SER A 133 11.04 -12.80 12.95
C SER A 133 12.04 -12.84 11.80
N ASN A 134 11.58 -13.15 10.58
CA ASN A 134 12.41 -13.19 9.38
C ASN A 134 13.03 -11.82 9.09
N LEU A 135 12.22 -10.76 9.09
CA LEU A 135 12.72 -9.40 8.85
C LEU A 135 13.71 -8.97 9.94
N LYS A 136 13.38 -9.14 11.23
CA LYS A 136 14.26 -8.76 12.34
C LYS A 136 15.60 -9.53 12.29
N SER A 137 15.57 -10.82 11.98
CA SER A 137 16.77 -11.64 11.84
C SER A 137 17.65 -11.18 10.69
N ALA A 138 17.03 -10.86 9.53
CA ALA A 138 17.75 -10.36 8.37
C ALA A 138 18.37 -8.97 8.61
N LEU A 139 17.64 -8.05 9.26
CA LEU A 139 18.15 -6.74 9.66
C LEU A 139 19.34 -6.87 10.61
N LYS A 140 19.21 -7.67 11.69
CA LYS A 140 20.28 -7.92 12.65
C LYS A 140 21.53 -8.50 12.00
N LYS A 141 21.38 -9.46 11.10
CA LYS A 141 22.47 -10.10 10.34
C LYS A 141 23.27 -9.08 9.50
N ASN A 142 22.63 -8.03 9.05
CA ASN A 142 23.24 -6.98 8.23
C ASN A 142 23.55 -5.70 9.04
N ASN A 143 23.55 -5.72 10.39
CA ASN A 143 23.80 -4.57 11.26
C ASN A 143 22.90 -3.36 10.94
N HIS A 144 21.63 -3.61 10.60
CA HIS A 144 20.63 -2.59 10.30
C HIS A 144 19.50 -2.64 11.32
N SER A 145 18.87 -1.49 11.61
CA SER A 145 17.86 -1.39 12.68
C SER A 145 16.49 -0.87 12.20
N GLN A 146 16.43 -0.18 11.07
CA GLN A 146 15.19 0.44 10.61
C GLN A 146 14.49 -0.44 9.57
N GLY A 147 13.35 -0.98 9.94
CA GLY A 147 12.55 -1.82 9.04
C GLY A 147 11.06 -1.59 9.21
N PHE A 148 10.29 -2.00 8.20
CA PHE A 148 8.83 -1.96 8.24
C PHE A 148 8.21 -3.23 7.67
N ILE A 149 7.00 -3.53 8.13
CA ILE A 149 6.11 -4.51 7.53
C ILE A 149 4.85 -3.78 7.07
N ASN A 150 4.37 -4.10 5.88
CA ASN A 150 3.11 -3.59 5.39
C ASN A 150 1.95 -4.47 5.80
N SER A 151 0.79 -3.84 6.01
CA SER A 151 -0.48 -4.48 6.29
C SER A 151 -1.61 -3.76 5.57
N ALA A 152 -2.65 -4.50 5.19
CA ALA A 152 -3.81 -3.93 4.53
C ALA A 152 -4.65 -3.08 5.49
N SER A 153 -5.22 -1.96 5.01
CA SER A 153 -6.26 -1.24 5.75
C SER A 153 -7.56 -2.05 5.84
N PRO A 154 -8.41 -1.81 6.84
CA PRO A 154 -9.76 -2.38 6.86
C PRO A 154 -10.55 -2.08 5.58
N GLY A 155 -10.40 -0.86 5.04
CA GLY A 155 -11.05 -0.44 3.81
C GLY A 155 -10.61 -1.24 2.60
N VAL A 156 -9.30 -1.48 2.43
CA VAL A 156 -8.81 -2.29 1.32
C VAL A 156 -9.27 -3.75 1.42
N ILE A 157 -9.28 -4.30 2.63
CA ILE A 157 -9.78 -5.68 2.83
C ILE A 157 -11.25 -5.75 2.41
N SER A 158 -12.09 -4.81 2.83
CA SER A 158 -13.51 -4.79 2.49
C SER A 158 -13.75 -4.70 0.97
N ASN A 159 -12.87 -4.02 0.24
CA ASN A 159 -12.96 -3.89 -1.22
C ASN A 159 -12.53 -5.14 -1.97
N PHE A 160 -11.51 -5.86 -1.47
CA PHE A 160 -10.98 -7.07 -2.11
C PHE A 160 -11.70 -8.35 -1.68
N LEU A 161 -12.22 -8.39 -0.45
CA LEU A 161 -12.94 -9.51 0.16
C LEU A 161 -14.34 -9.03 0.55
N PRO A 162 -15.29 -8.95 -0.41
CA PRO A 162 -16.57 -8.28 -0.20
C PRO A 162 -17.44 -8.96 0.85
N ASN A 163 -18.26 -8.16 1.52
CA ASN A 163 -19.20 -8.58 2.53
C ASN A 163 -20.36 -9.43 1.95
N LYS A 164 -20.60 -10.58 2.55
CA LYS A 164 -21.78 -11.43 2.33
C LYS A 164 -22.39 -11.94 3.65
N PHE A 165 -21.92 -11.45 4.80
CA PHE A 165 -22.36 -11.92 6.09
C PHE A 165 -22.93 -10.80 6.97
N TYR A 166 -22.21 -9.70 7.13
CA TYR A 166 -22.66 -8.59 7.98
C TYR A 166 -23.83 -7.85 7.34
N LYS A 167 -24.67 -7.25 8.18
CA LYS A 167 -25.91 -6.57 7.77
C LYS A 167 -25.67 -5.47 6.72
N ASN A 168 -24.57 -4.74 6.86
CA ASN A 168 -24.13 -3.69 5.95
C ASN A 168 -22.61 -3.62 5.91
N ASP A 169 -22.07 -2.79 5.03
CA ASP A 169 -20.61 -2.66 4.86
C ASP A 169 -19.95 -1.90 6.02
N ASP A 170 -20.69 -1.08 6.77
CA ASP A 170 -20.12 -0.38 7.92
C ASP A 170 -19.89 -1.35 9.09
N ASP A 171 -20.85 -2.23 9.39
CA ASP A 171 -20.68 -3.29 10.40
C ASP A 171 -19.49 -4.19 10.05
N TYR A 172 -19.31 -4.50 8.75
CA TYR A 172 -18.16 -5.28 8.28
C TYR A 172 -16.85 -4.54 8.44
N LEU A 173 -16.80 -3.26 8.09
CA LEU A 173 -15.61 -2.43 8.23
C LEU A 173 -15.18 -2.29 9.70
N GLU A 174 -16.14 -2.13 10.61
CA GLU A 174 -15.88 -2.11 12.05
C GLU A 174 -15.35 -3.46 12.58
N ALA A 175 -15.91 -4.57 12.09
CA ALA A 175 -15.39 -5.91 12.43
C ALA A 175 -13.96 -6.09 11.94
N LEU A 176 -13.66 -5.70 10.71
CA LEU A 176 -12.28 -5.72 10.18
C LEU A 176 -11.34 -4.86 11.00
N SER A 177 -11.74 -3.64 11.37
CA SER A 177 -10.96 -2.74 12.22
C SER A 177 -10.54 -3.41 13.53
N LYS A 178 -11.48 -4.07 14.21
CA LYS A 178 -11.21 -4.82 15.46
C LYS A 178 -10.21 -5.97 15.24
N MET A 179 -10.34 -6.70 14.14
CA MET A 179 -9.44 -7.82 13.85
C MET A 179 -8.02 -7.34 13.48
N MET A 180 -7.93 -6.30 12.65
CA MET A 180 -6.64 -5.78 12.18
C MET A 180 -5.83 -5.11 13.30
N LYS A 181 -6.47 -4.60 14.36
CA LYS A 181 -5.77 -4.08 15.53
C LYS A 181 -4.74 -5.06 16.08
N THR A 182 -5.04 -6.35 16.14
CA THR A 182 -4.09 -7.37 16.64
C THR A 182 -2.82 -7.44 15.80
N GLU A 183 -2.96 -7.35 14.47
CA GLU A 183 -1.81 -7.37 13.56
C GLU A 183 -0.98 -6.09 13.68
N TYR A 184 -1.65 -4.93 13.74
CA TYR A 184 -0.99 -3.64 13.84
C TYR A 184 -0.21 -3.50 15.16
N ASP A 185 -0.81 -3.91 16.27
CA ASP A 185 -0.17 -3.95 17.58
C ASP A 185 1.05 -4.87 17.59
N GLU A 186 0.95 -6.06 16.98
CA GLU A 186 2.05 -7.04 16.98
C GLU A 186 3.25 -6.53 16.19
N ILE A 187 3.05 -5.88 15.04
CA ILE A 187 4.14 -5.31 14.25
C ILE A 187 4.85 -4.21 15.04
N THR A 188 4.10 -3.25 15.59
CA THR A 188 4.66 -2.06 16.24
C THR A 188 5.29 -2.35 17.61
N LYS A 189 4.84 -3.40 18.33
CA LYS A 189 5.48 -3.90 19.56
C LYS A 189 6.85 -4.52 19.30
N ASN A 190 7.14 -4.93 18.09
CA ASN A 190 8.41 -5.52 17.69
C ASN A 190 9.44 -4.50 17.17
N ASP A 191 9.26 -3.20 17.42
CA ASP A 191 10.13 -2.09 17.00
C ASP A 191 10.30 -1.96 15.49
N LEU A 192 9.26 -2.36 14.75
CA LEU A 192 9.13 -2.14 13.32
C LEU A 192 8.13 -1.01 13.04
N PHE A 193 8.36 -0.28 11.96
CA PHE A 193 7.31 0.59 11.44
C PHE A 193 6.20 -0.28 10.83
N LEU A 194 4.97 0.15 11.03
CA LEU A 194 3.82 -0.41 10.33
C LEU A 194 3.48 0.48 9.13
N GLN A 195 3.54 -0.06 7.93
CA GLN A 195 2.95 0.58 6.76
C GLN A 195 1.54 0.04 6.55
N ILE A 196 0.56 0.93 6.55
CA ILE A 196 -0.83 0.57 6.26
C ILE A 196 -1.09 0.95 4.81
N ASP A 197 -1.38 -0.05 3.97
CA ASP A 197 -1.70 0.16 2.57
C ASP A 197 -3.17 0.53 2.42
N CYS A 198 -3.43 1.74 1.93
CA CYS A 198 -4.76 2.34 1.82
C CYS A 198 -5.13 2.74 0.37
N PRO A 199 -4.99 1.85 -0.64
CA PRO A 199 -5.49 2.14 -1.98
C PRO A 199 -7.02 2.26 -2.03
N ASP A 200 -7.72 1.86 -0.99
CA ASP A 200 -9.15 2.10 -0.79
C ASP A 200 -9.50 3.60 -0.81
N LEU A 201 -8.58 4.48 -0.44
CA LEU A 201 -8.77 5.93 -0.47
C LEU A 201 -8.64 6.55 -1.88
N ALA A 202 -8.07 5.83 -2.84
CA ALA A 202 -7.83 6.33 -4.19
C ALA A 202 -8.26 5.33 -5.28
N LEU A 203 -7.56 4.21 -5.44
CA LEU A 203 -7.85 3.15 -6.43
C LEU A 203 -9.31 2.70 -6.40
N ALA A 204 -9.90 2.57 -5.21
CA ALA A 204 -11.27 2.05 -5.09
C ALA A 204 -12.30 2.96 -5.79
N ARG A 205 -11.99 4.24 -6.01
CA ARG A 205 -12.88 5.19 -6.71
C ARG A 205 -13.23 4.71 -8.12
N HIS A 206 -12.27 4.24 -8.88
CA HIS A 206 -12.50 3.79 -10.24
C HIS A 206 -12.70 2.26 -10.38
N MET A 207 -12.59 1.52 -9.27
CA MET A 207 -12.83 0.07 -9.23
C MET A 207 -14.15 -0.29 -8.54
N THR A 208 -14.16 -0.24 -7.21
CA THR A 208 -15.31 -0.66 -6.41
C THR A 208 -16.45 0.36 -6.48
N PHE A 209 -16.10 1.64 -6.48
CA PHE A 209 -17.03 2.77 -6.43
C PHE A 209 -17.16 3.52 -7.77
N LYS A 210 -16.93 2.83 -8.89
CA LYS A 210 -16.89 3.44 -10.23
C LYS A 210 -18.22 4.07 -10.69
N ASN A 211 -19.34 3.72 -10.04
CA ASN A 211 -20.68 4.16 -10.41
C ASN A 211 -21.28 5.17 -9.42
N VAL A 212 -20.51 5.64 -8.43
CA VAL A 212 -20.97 6.68 -7.49
C VAL A 212 -20.33 8.03 -7.81
N SER A 213 -20.84 9.13 -7.25
CA SER A 213 -20.18 10.44 -7.37
C SER A 213 -18.89 10.52 -6.54
N ASP A 214 -18.07 11.55 -6.78
CA ASP A 214 -16.89 11.78 -5.95
C ASP A 214 -17.29 12.12 -4.51
N GLU A 215 -18.36 12.88 -4.32
CA GLU A 215 -18.88 13.26 -3.00
C GLU A 215 -19.30 12.03 -2.18
N GLU A 216 -20.04 11.10 -2.81
CA GLU A 216 -20.43 9.84 -2.15
C GLU A 216 -19.22 8.98 -1.81
N PHE A 217 -18.23 8.94 -2.71
CA PHE A 217 -16.98 8.23 -2.46
C PHE A 217 -16.19 8.85 -1.30
N LEU A 218 -16.10 10.18 -1.23
CA LEU A 218 -15.38 10.87 -0.15
C LEU A 218 -16.01 10.63 1.23
N VAL A 219 -17.34 10.58 1.32
CA VAL A 219 -18.04 10.18 2.55
C VAL A 219 -17.63 8.77 2.98
N ARG A 220 -17.51 7.83 2.02
CA ARG A 220 -17.04 6.48 2.29
C ARG A 220 -15.58 6.46 2.75
N ALA A 221 -14.72 7.25 2.11
CA ALA A 221 -13.31 7.38 2.50
C ALA A 221 -13.15 7.94 3.92
N GLU A 222 -13.98 8.89 4.33
CA GLU A 222 -14.01 9.39 5.72
C GLU A 222 -14.35 8.29 6.71
N LYS A 223 -15.38 7.48 6.45
CA LYS A 223 -15.74 6.33 7.29
C LYS A 223 -14.60 5.31 7.39
N GLN A 224 -13.87 5.07 6.29
CA GLN A 224 -12.71 4.18 6.29
C GLN A 224 -11.60 4.70 7.20
N ILE A 225 -11.32 6.02 7.19
CA ILE A 225 -10.34 6.66 8.09
C ILE A 225 -10.79 6.59 9.55
N GLU A 226 -12.07 6.81 9.85
CA GLU A 226 -12.60 6.65 11.22
C GLU A 226 -12.35 5.24 11.76
N CYS A 227 -12.70 4.22 10.98
CA CYS A 227 -12.49 2.82 11.35
C CYS A 227 -11.00 2.46 11.46
N LEU A 228 -10.16 3.02 10.60
CA LEU A 228 -8.70 2.87 10.71
C LEU A 228 -8.17 3.49 12.00
N ASN A 229 -8.60 4.70 12.34
CA ASN A 229 -8.19 5.38 13.57
C ASN A 229 -8.54 4.57 14.82
N GLU A 230 -9.70 3.89 14.84
CA GLU A 230 -10.04 2.97 15.95
C GLU A 230 -9.07 1.78 16.04
N ALA A 231 -8.61 1.25 14.90
CA ALA A 231 -7.67 0.13 14.89
C ALA A 231 -6.26 0.52 15.41
N ILE A 232 -5.86 1.77 15.20
CA ILE A 232 -4.50 2.27 15.52
C ILE A 232 -4.46 3.19 16.75
N LYS A 233 -5.56 3.39 17.46
CA LYS A 233 -5.70 4.41 18.53
C LYS A 233 -4.67 4.30 19.66
N ASP A 234 -4.15 3.11 19.92
CA ASP A 234 -3.19 2.84 20.99
C ASP A 234 -1.74 2.79 20.49
N ILE A 235 -1.49 3.11 19.20
CA ILE A 235 -0.17 3.05 18.57
C ILE A 235 0.37 4.47 18.40
N ASP A 236 1.65 4.66 18.71
CA ASP A 236 2.34 5.91 18.45
C ASP A 236 2.36 6.22 16.95
N ALA A 237 1.82 7.39 16.57
CA ALA A 237 1.74 7.84 15.18
C ALA A 237 3.11 7.86 14.47
N SER A 238 4.21 8.04 15.20
CA SER A 238 5.56 8.03 14.65
C SER A 238 6.03 6.66 14.15
N LYS A 239 5.38 5.58 14.59
CA LYS A 239 5.62 4.21 14.12
C LYS A 239 4.76 3.86 12.90
N LEU A 240 3.85 4.73 12.50
CA LEU A 240 2.85 4.49 11.46
C LEU A 240 3.16 5.24 10.17
N ARG A 241 2.98 4.55 9.07
CA ARG A 241 3.07 5.11 7.73
C ARG A 241 1.90 4.61 6.88
N MET A 242 1.27 5.51 6.13
CA MET A 242 0.16 5.24 5.23
C MET A 242 0.65 5.28 3.79
N HIS A 243 0.32 4.26 3.01
CA HIS A 243 0.56 4.26 1.57
C HIS A 243 -0.75 4.46 0.81
N ILE A 244 -0.78 5.46 -0.04
CA ILE A 244 -1.92 5.81 -0.91
C ILE A 244 -1.47 5.65 -2.36
N CYS A 245 -2.24 4.88 -3.14
CA CYS A 245 -1.99 4.74 -4.57
C CYS A 245 -3.28 4.52 -5.37
N TRP A 246 -3.17 4.75 -6.67
CA TRP A 246 -4.25 4.57 -7.63
C TRP A 246 -4.17 3.24 -8.39
N GLY A 247 -3.25 2.37 -7.95
CA GLY A 247 -2.97 1.08 -8.58
C GLY A 247 -1.73 1.12 -9.46
N ASN A 248 -1.05 -0.03 -9.52
CA ASN A 248 0.18 -0.20 -10.29
C ASN A 248 -0.08 -1.08 -11.52
N TYR A 249 -1.07 -0.71 -12.33
CA TYR A 249 -1.33 -1.36 -13.61
C TYR A 249 -0.95 -0.40 -14.76
N GLU A 250 -0.42 -0.94 -15.83
CA GLU A 250 -0.15 -0.18 -17.03
C GLU A 250 -1.48 0.12 -17.75
N GLY A 251 -1.99 1.32 -17.58
CA GLY A 251 -3.28 1.70 -18.11
C GLY A 251 -3.48 3.20 -18.21
N PRO A 252 -4.63 3.66 -18.75
CA PRO A 252 -4.89 5.08 -19.01
C PRO A 252 -5.02 5.96 -17.76
N HIS A 253 -5.51 5.43 -16.64
CA HIS A 253 -5.70 6.14 -15.38
C HIS A 253 -6.54 7.43 -15.48
N ILE A 254 -7.48 7.50 -16.45
CA ILE A 254 -8.28 8.73 -16.71
C ILE A 254 -9.40 8.96 -15.68
N HIS A 255 -9.75 7.93 -14.90
CA HIS A 255 -10.79 7.99 -13.87
C HIS A 255 -10.23 8.04 -12.44
N ASP A 256 -8.95 8.28 -12.29
CA ASP A 256 -8.34 8.46 -10.98
C ASP A 256 -8.88 9.72 -10.32
N ILE A 257 -9.21 9.62 -9.03
CA ILE A 257 -9.58 10.79 -8.23
C ILE A 257 -8.33 11.61 -7.92
N GLY A 258 -8.41 12.94 -8.00
CA GLY A 258 -7.27 13.81 -7.72
C GLY A 258 -6.86 13.82 -6.26
N LEU A 259 -5.55 14.00 -6.02
CA LEU A 259 -4.96 14.05 -4.68
C LEU A 259 -5.56 15.18 -3.84
N GLU A 260 -5.91 16.31 -4.45
CA GLU A 260 -6.52 17.47 -3.77
C GLU A 260 -7.83 17.11 -3.05
N LYS A 261 -8.56 16.10 -3.54
CA LYS A 261 -9.82 15.65 -2.93
C LYS A 261 -9.60 14.67 -1.77
N ILE A 262 -8.63 13.77 -1.90
CA ILE A 262 -8.43 12.68 -0.91
C ILE A 262 -7.42 13.03 0.18
N LEU A 263 -6.43 13.89 -0.09
CA LEU A 263 -5.40 14.21 0.91
C LEU A 263 -5.97 14.82 2.20
N PRO A 264 -6.94 15.76 2.15
CA PRO A 264 -7.55 16.31 3.37
C PRO A 264 -8.21 15.22 4.26
N ILE A 265 -8.78 14.19 3.64
CA ILE A 265 -9.38 13.05 4.35
C ILE A 265 -8.29 12.16 4.93
N ALA A 266 -7.29 11.79 4.12
CA ALA A 266 -6.19 10.97 4.57
C ALA A 266 -5.43 11.58 5.76
N LEU A 267 -5.24 12.91 5.77
CA LEU A 267 -4.57 13.64 6.87
C LEU A 267 -5.34 13.60 8.20
N LYS A 268 -6.63 13.19 8.22
CA LYS A 268 -7.38 12.93 9.45
C LYS A 268 -6.95 11.64 10.17
N ALA A 269 -6.15 10.79 9.51
CA ALA A 269 -5.61 9.59 10.14
C ALA A 269 -4.55 9.94 11.21
N ASN A 270 -4.57 9.21 12.32
CA ASN A 270 -3.57 9.32 13.40
C ASN A 270 -2.24 8.68 13.00
N ILE A 271 -1.70 9.08 11.86
CA ILE A 271 -0.48 8.56 11.23
C ILE A 271 0.47 9.72 10.95
N GLN A 272 1.77 9.53 11.18
CA GLN A 272 2.75 10.58 10.92
C GLN A 272 3.18 10.63 9.45
N THR A 273 3.44 9.48 8.81
CA THR A 273 4.12 9.42 7.51
C THR A 273 3.16 8.98 6.40
N TYR A 274 3.15 9.70 5.28
CA TYR A 274 2.30 9.45 4.13
C TYR A 274 3.15 9.22 2.89
N LEU A 275 3.04 8.03 2.29
CA LEU A 275 3.70 7.65 1.05
C LEU A 275 2.70 7.82 -0.09
N ILE A 276 3.01 8.70 -1.03
CA ILE A 276 2.07 9.12 -2.07
C ILE A 276 2.78 9.02 -3.42
N GLU A 277 2.09 8.46 -4.41
CA GLU A 277 2.57 8.43 -5.81
C GLU A 277 2.80 9.86 -6.32
N ALA A 278 3.98 10.11 -6.92
CA ALA A 278 4.37 11.41 -7.42
C ALA A 278 5.20 11.38 -8.72
N SER A 279 5.26 10.23 -9.40
CA SER A 279 6.09 10.04 -10.60
C SER A 279 5.34 9.55 -11.82
N ASN A 280 4.20 8.88 -11.64
CA ASN A 280 3.35 8.47 -12.73
C ASN A 280 2.89 9.70 -13.54
N PRO A 281 2.90 9.68 -14.90
CA PRO A 281 2.50 10.81 -15.73
C PRO A 281 1.10 11.38 -15.38
N ARG A 282 0.23 10.59 -14.81
CA ARG A 282 -1.12 11.01 -14.39
C ARG A 282 -1.12 11.81 -13.10
N HIS A 283 -0.14 11.57 -12.20
CA HIS A 283 -0.07 12.16 -10.86
C HIS A 283 1.17 13.05 -10.65
N ALA A 284 2.13 13.05 -11.57
CA ALA A 284 3.39 13.80 -11.44
C ALA A 284 3.21 15.32 -11.28
N HIS A 285 2.05 15.88 -11.67
CA HIS A 285 1.72 17.29 -11.52
C HIS A 285 1.14 17.63 -10.13
N GLU A 286 0.73 16.64 -9.34
CA GLU A 286 0.01 16.84 -8.08
C GLU A 286 0.89 17.34 -6.92
N TRP A 287 2.19 17.55 -7.14
CA TRP A 287 3.01 18.33 -6.22
C TRP A 287 2.43 19.72 -5.94
N GLN A 288 1.66 20.30 -6.89
CA GLN A 288 0.97 21.58 -6.77
C GLN A 288 -0.09 21.59 -5.66
N VAL A 289 -0.61 20.43 -5.27
CA VAL A 289 -1.58 20.29 -4.16
C VAL A 289 -0.97 20.80 -2.84
N PHE A 290 0.34 20.57 -2.64
CA PHE A 290 1.06 21.02 -1.43
C PHE A 290 1.30 22.54 -1.38
N GLU A 291 1.08 23.29 -2.48
CA GLU A 291 1.08 24.75 -2.47
C GLU A 291 -0.16 25.31 -1.76
N ASN A 292 -1.26 24.58 -1.80
CA ASN A 292 -2.57 25.04 -1.30
C ASN A 292 -2.99 24.33 -0.01
N ILE A 293 -2.48 23.16 0.27
CA ILE A 293 -2.81 22.39 1.48
C ILE A 293 -1.74 22.64 2.55
N LYS A 294 -2.18 23.17 3.69
CA LYS A 294 -1.30 23.31 4.85
C LYS A 294 -1.10 21.96 5.51
N LEU A 295 0.08 21.37 5.30
CA LEU A 295 0.46 20.13 5.97
C LEU A 295 0.61 20.39 7.48
N PRO A 296 -0.02 19.61 8.37
CA PRO A 296 0.23 19.68 9.82
C PRO A 296 1.71 19.44 10.14
N ASN A 297 2.22 20.08 11.22
CA ASN A 297 3.65 20.06 11.53
C ASN A 297 4.22 18.69 11.89
N ASP A 298 3.36 17.80 12.35
CA ASP A 298 3.68 16.42 12.74
C ASP A 298 3.61 15.42 11.57
N LYS A 299 3.18 15.87 10.39
CA LYS A 299 3.03 15.00 9.22
C LYS A 299 4.25 15.06 8.31
N VAL A 300 4.60 13.92 7.74
CA VAL A 300 5.74 13.74 6.83
C VAL A 300 5.23 13.15 5.52
N ILE A 301 5.57 13.77 4.39
CA ILE A 301 5.27 13.25 3.05
C ILE A 301 6.50 12.52 2.51
N VAL A 302 6.29 11.32 2.00
CA VAL A 302 7.29 10.51 1.30
C VAL A 302 6.81 10.34 -0.14
N PRO A 303 7.33 11.13 -1.09
CA PRO A 303 6.89 11.04 -2.48
C PRO A 303 7.47 9.81 -3.17
N GLY A 304 6.64 9.13 -3.96
CA GLY A 304 7.06 8.11 -4.90
C GLY A 304 7.69 8.77 -6.12
N VAL A 305 9.01 8.85 -6.18
CA VAL A 305 9.74 9.63 -7.20
C VAL A 305 10.24 8.81 -8.37
N ILE A 306 9.96 7.51 -8.39
CA ILE A 306 10.31 6.58 -9.47
C ILE A 306 9.03 5.94 -9.99
N ASP A 307 8.78 6.05 -11.31
CA ASP A 307 7.68 5.40 -11.98
C ASP A 307 8.03 3.94 -12.28
N SER A 308 7.35 3.01 -11.58
CA SER A 308 7.56 1.57 -11.76
C SER A 308 6.70 0.95 -12.88
N THR A 309 5.81 1.73 -13.51
CA THR A 309 4.95 1.27 -14.63
C THR A 309 5.58 1.56 -16.00
N SER A 310 6.64 2.35 -16.04
CA SER A 310 7.38 2.67 -17.24
C SER A 310 8.37 1.56 -17.63
N ASN A 311 8.58 1.38 -18.94
CA ASN A 311 9.65 0.52 -19.49
C ASN A 311 11.03 1.18 -19.48
N PHE A 312 11.13 2.44 -19.06
CA PHE A 312 12.39 3.17 -19.00
C PHE A 312 13.05 3.02 -17.64
N ILE A 313 14.38 2.93 -17.62
CA ILE A 313 15.17 3.24 -16.42
C ILE A 313 15.30 4.75 -16.39
N GLU A 314 14.64 5.39 -15.46
CA GLU A 314 14.57 6.85 -15.39
C GLU A 314 15.95 7.45 -15.06
N HIS A 315 16.28 8.55 -15.72
CA HIS A 315 17.53 9.28 -15.48
C HIS A 315 17.52 9.94 -14.09
N GLU A 316 18.64 9.91 -13.40
CA GLU A 316 18.78 10.46 -12.04
C GLU A 316 18.37 11.94 -11.91
N GLU A 317 18.62 12.75 -12.91
CA GLU A 317 18.22 14.17 -12.93
C GLU A 317 16.69 14.32 -12.98
N LEU A 318 15.95 13.39 -13.59
CA LEU A 318 14.48 13.40 -13.56
C LEU A 318 13.97 13.15 -12.14
N VAL A 319 14.55 12.18 -11.44
CA VAL A 319 14.21 11.88 -10.04
C VAL A 319 14.54 13.07 -9.15
N LYS A 320 15.71 13.68 -9.33
CA LYS A 320 16.13 14.88 -8.62
C LYS A 320 15.17 16.06 -8.85
N ASN A 321 14.73 16.28 -10.11
CA ASN A 321 13.78 17.35 -10.44
C ASN A 321 12.43 17.14 -9.73
N ARG A 322 11.91 15.93 -9.65
CA ARG A 322 10.69 15.62 -8.89
C ARG A 322 10.85 15.94 -7.40
N ILE A 323 11.97 15.57 -6.82
CA ILE A 323 12.28 15.91 -5.42
C ILE A 323 12.37 17.43 -5.25
N CYS A 324 13.07 18.13 -6.15
CA CYS A 324 13.21 19.58 -6.09
C CYS A 324 11.86 20.30 -6.16
N LEU A 325 10.94 19.89 -7.02
CA LEU A 325 9.60 20.49 -7.12
C LEU A 325 8.86 20.43 -5.79
N LEU A 326 8.89 19.28 -5.10
CA LEU A 326 8.24 19.12 -3.79
C LEU A 326 8.88 19.97 -2.68
N TYR A 327 10.22 20.15 -2.72
CA TYR A 327 10.93 20.97 -1.73
C TYR A 327 10.82 22.47 -1.98
N THR A 328 10.71 22.87 -3.25
CA THR A 328 10.72 24.27 -3.66
C THR A 328 9.31 24.83 -3.87
N SER A 329 8.29 23.99 -3.88
CA SER A 329 6.90 24.45 -3.87
C SER A 329 6.69 25.40 -2.69
N PRO A 330 6.23 26.63 -2.93
CA PRO A 330 6.05 27.62 -1.86
C PRO A 330 5.00 27.10 -0.88
N SER A 331 5.46 26.62 0.28
CA SER A 331 4.56 26.41 1.39
C SER A 331 3.83 27.73 1.67
N PRO A 332 2.53 27.73 2.04
CA PRO A 332 1.81 28.94 2.46
C PRO A 332 2.51 29.73 3.58
N ARG A 333 3.55 29.13 4.19
CA ARG A 333 4.41 29.80 5.19
C ARG A 333 5.58 30.58 4.57
N ASP A 334 5.92 30.35 3.30
CA ASP A 334 7.12 30.95 2.69
C ASP A 334 6.73 32.10 1.72
N THR A 335 6.06 33.10 2.27
CA THR A 335 5.73 34.34 1.53
C THR A 335 6.97 35.17 1.13
N ARG A 336 8.17 34.74 1.50
CA ARG A 336 9.43 35.45 1.20
C ARG A 336 10.08 35.06 -0.11
N ARG A 337 9.66 33.98 -0.80
CA ARG A 337 10.25 33.51 -2.07
C ARG A 337 9.47 33.86 -3.34
N SER A 338 8.36 34.58 -3.25
CA SER A 338 7.58 35.01 -4.41
C SER A 338 8.15 36.23 -5.17
N ARG A 339 9.47 36.44 -5.16
CA ARG A 339 10.13 37.45 -6.01
C ARG A 339 11.25 36.81 -6.80
N MET A 340 10.95 36.02 -7.80
CA MET A 340 11.84 35.96 -8.95
C MET A 340 11.58 37.21 -9.81
N PRO A 341 12.63 37.98 -10.18
CA PRO A 341 12.46 39.07 -11.12
C PRO A 341 12.05 38.49 -12.46
N SER A 342 10.97 38.99 -13.02
CA SER A 342 10.68 38.88 -14.46
C SER A 342 11.78 39.66 -15.17
N SER A 343 12.75 38.98 -15.76
CA SER A 343 13.69 39.62 -16.67
C SER A 343 13.92 38.73 -17.87
N ALA A 344 13.38 39.26 -18.98
CA ALA A 344 13.80 39.20 -20.37
C ALA A 344 14.05 37.84 -21.00
#